data_fb120d162b46c9f43f9adf0762d61d3a
#
_entry.id   fb120d162b46c9f43f9adf0762d61d3a
#
_cell.length_a   1.000
_cell.length_b   1.000
_cell.length_c   1.000
_cell.angle_alpha   90.00
_cell.angle_beta   90.00
_cell.angle_gamma   90.00
#
_symmetry.space_group_name_H-M   'P 1'
#
loop_
_entity.id
_entity.type
_entity.pdbx_description
1 polymer ?
#
loop_
_entity_poly.entity_id
_entity_poly.type
_entity_poly.pdbx_seq_one_letter_code
_entity_poly.pdbx_strand_id
1 'polypeptide(L)'
;MAENPSWVPYDVDVTVPNAARVYDYFLDGAHNFAADRVMASKVQQVMPAVRDAARINRSFLRRAVLFMVDSGIRQFLDIGSGIPTVGNVHEIAQRADPECRIVYIDKEPIAVAHSDLLLKGNDRAVAIRADLRQSAQVLGDSRVGDLLDFGRPIGVLLVAALHFIADADDPAGIVARYLDAVMPGSY
;
A
#
# COMPACT_ATOMS: atom_id res chain seq x y z
N MET A 1 10.57 -12.99 -27.82
CA MET A 1 10.22 -12.47 -26.48
C MET A 1 8.71 -12.29 -26.47
N ALA A 2 7.99 -12.83 -25.49
CA ALA A 2 6.56 -12.58 -25.39
C ALA A 2 6.37 -11.08 -25.09
N GLU A 3 5.57 -10.38 -25.89
CA GLU A 3 5.23 -8.99 -25.64
C GLU A 3 4.46 -8.89 -24.32
N ASN A 4 4.79 -7.88 -23.52
CA ASN A 4 4.05 -7.60 -22.30
C ASN A 4 2.59 -7.31 -22.65
N PRO A 5 1.61 -7.74 -21.84
CA PRO A 5 0.22 -7.31 -22.01
C PRO A 5 0.11 -5.78 -22.06
N SER A 6 -0.77 -5.26 -22.91
CA SER A 6 -0.90 -3.81 -23.18
C SER A 6 -1.23 -2.95 -21.95
N TRP A 7 -1.72 -3.56 -20.87
CA TRP A 7 -2.04 -2.89 -19.61
C TRP A 7 -0.83 -2.77 -18.64
N VAL A 8 0.28 -3.47 -18.96
CA VAL A 8 1.49 -3.41 -18.13
C VAL A 8 2.27 -2.14 -18.51
N PRO A 9 2.62 -1.28 -17.53
CA PRO A 9 3.48 -0.13 -17.77
C PRO A 9 4.81 -0.55 -18.41
N TYR A 10 5.32 0.26 -19.33
CA TYR A 10 6.48 -0.05 -20.16
C TYR A 10 7.78 -0.26 -19.36
N ASP A 11 7.86 0.32 -18.16
CA ASP A 11 9.01 0.26 -17.26
C ASP A 11 8.95 -0.91 -16.26
N VAL A 12 7.99 -1.83 -16.43
CA VAL A 12 7.86 -3.03 -15.59
C VAL A 12 8.58 -4.22 -16.23
N ASP A 13 9.57 -4.75 -15.51
CA ASP A 13 10.18 -6.03 -15.84
C ASP A 13 9.35 -7.18 -15.23
N VAL A 14 8.59 -7.86 -16.08
CA VAL A 14 7.76 -9.01 -15.68
C VAL A 14 8.56 -10.30 -15.47
N THR A 15 9.86 -10.31 -15.80
CA THR A 15 10.74 -11.47 -15.62
C THR A 15 11.40 -11.51 -14.26
N VAL A 16 11.37 -10.38 -13.51
CA VAL A 16 11.89 -10.26 -12.14
C VAL A 16 10.72 -10.23 -11.17
N PRO A 17 10.71 -11.08 -10.12
CA PRO A 17 9.63 -11.10 -9.14
C PRO A 17 9.60 -9.80 -8.31
N ASN A 18 8.39 -9.37 -7.97
CA ASN A 18 8.17 -8.19 -7.15
C ASN A 18 7.32 -8.53 -5.92
N ALA A 19 7.61 -7.91 -4.77
CA ALA A 19 6.94 -8.20 -3.51
C ALA A 19 5.42 -7.96 -3.56
N ALA A 20 4.97 -6.84 -4.14
CA ALA A 20 3.55 -6.52 -4.26
C ALA A 20 2.81 -7.55 -5.13
N ARG A 21 3.42 -7.99 -6.25
CA ARG A 21 2.84 -9.00 -7.14
C ARG A 21 2.86 -10.41 -6.53
N VAL A 22 3.88 -10.76 -5.76
CA VAL A 22 3.93 -12.01 -4.98
C VAL A 22 2.86 -12.00 -3.90
N TYR A 23 2.65 -10.88 -3.22
CA TYR A 23 1.60 -10.73 -2.22
C TYR A 23 0.19 -10.82 -2.84
N ASP A 24 -0.01 -10.21 -4.01
CA ASP A 24 -1.24 -10.34 -4.81
C ASP A 24 -1.56 -11.81 -5.09
N TYR A 25 -0.56 -12.61 -5.49
CA TYR A 25 -0.73 -14.05 -5.69
C TYR A 25 -1.16 -14.80 -4.42
N PHE A 26 -0.64 -14.42 -3.24
CA PHE A 26 -1.07 -15.05 -1.97
C PHE A 26 -2.51 -14.73 -1.60
N LEU A 27 -3.04 -13.63 -2.12
CA LEU A 27 -4.44 -13.23 -1.96
C LEU A 27 -5.35 -13.70 -3.10
N ASP A 28 -4.88 -14.63 -3.93
CA ASP A 28 -5.59 -15.15 -5.11
C ASP A 28 -5.91 -14.08 -6.17
N GLY A 29 -5.11 -13.01 -6.20
CA GLY A 29 -5.19 -11.94 -7.18
C GLY A 29 -4.69 -12.36 -8.58
N ALA A 30 -4.99 -11.55 -9.58
CA ALA A 30 -4.69 -11.82 -10.98
C ALA A 30 -3.58 -10.94 -11.57
N HIS A 31 -2.97 -10.05 -10.77
CA HIS A 31 -1.98 -9.07 -11.22
C HIS A 31 -0.53 -9.50 -10.93
N ASN A 32 -0.24 -10.78 -11.16
CA ASN A 32 1.06 -11.40 -10.97
C ASN A 32 1.51 -12.17 -12.23
N PHE A 33 2.79 -12.25 -12.45
CA PHE A 33 3.41 -12.90 -13.61
C PHE A 33 4.07 -14.23 -13.23
N ALA A 34 4.61 -14.94 -14.24
CA ALA A 34 5.24 -16.23 -14.03
C ALA A 34 6.39 -16.18 -13.00
N ALA A 35 7.23 -15.13 -13.06
CA ALA A 35 8.33 -14.95 -12.13
C ALA A 35 7.84 -14.79 -10.68
N ASP A 36 6.73 -14.05 -10.47
CA ASP A 36 6.13 -13.85 -9.16
C ASP A 36 5.58 -15.17 -8.59
N ARG A 37 4.89 -15.97 -9.42
CA ARG A 37 4.36 -17.29 -9.03
C ARG A 37 5.46 -18.28 -8.67
N VAL A 38 6.58 -18.27 -9.42
CA VAL A 38 7.76 -19.10 -9.10
C VAL A 38 8.34 -18.68 -7.74
N MET A 39 8.46 -17.39 -7.47
CA MET A 39 8.92 -16.88 -6.18
C MET A 39 7.93 -17.25 -5.06
N ALA A 40 6.64 -17.06 -5.28
CA ALA A 40 5.60 -17.42 -4.33
C ALA A 40 5.64 -18.91 -3.95
N SER A 41 5.87 -19.81 -4.93
CA SER A 41 6.06 -21.23 -4.67
C SER A 41 7.25 -21.50 -3.75
N LYS A 42 8.40 -20.82 -3.95
CA LYS A 42 9.57 -20.95 -3.07
C LYS A 42 9.27 -20.47 -1.66
N VAL A 43 8.58 -19.35 -1.52
CA VAL A 43 8.15 -18.82 -0.21
C VAL A 43 7.21 -19.82 0.49
N GLN A 44 6.25 -20.42 -0.22
CA GLN A 44 5.33 -21.41 0.35
C GLN A 44 6.04 -22.68 0.81
N GLN A 45 7.15 -23.09 0.16
CA GLN A 45 7.95 -24.24 0.63
C GLN A 45 8.60 -23.98 1.98
N VAL A 46 9.04 -22.74 2.24
CA VAL A 46 9.68 -22.34 3.51
C VAL A 46 8.64 -21.95 4.56
N MET A 47 7.54 -21.32 4.13
CA MET A 47 6.44 -20.87 4.98
C MET A 47 5.10 -21.36 4.41
N PRO A 48 4.69 -22.62 4.71
CA PRO A 48 3.44 -23.17 4.18
C PRO A 48 2.19 -22.34 4.50
N ALA A 49 2.16 -21.65 5.64
CA ALA A 49 1.04 -20.83 6.09
C ALA A 49 1.03 -19.41 5.51
N VAL A 50 1.89 -19.05 4.54
CA VAL A 50 2.03 -17.66 4.05
C VAL A 50 0.72 -17.09 3.49
N ARG A 51 -0.11 -17.91 2.81
CA ARG A 51 -1.43 -17.47 2.32
C ARG A 51 -2.38 -17.11 3.46
N ASP A 52 -2.41 -17.91 4.50
CA ASP A 52 -3.24 -17.62 5.67
C ASP A 52 -2.71 -16.39 6.41
N ALA A 53 -1.39 -16.25 6.53
CA ALA A 53 -0.77 -15.04 7.07
C ALA A 53 -1.17 -13.78 6.28
N ALA A 54 -1.17 -13.84 4.94
CA ALA A 54 -1.62 -12.73 4.09
C ALA A 54 -3.10 -12.39 4.33
N ARG A 55 -3.99 -13.37 4.42
CA ARG A 55 -5.42 -13.17 4.70
C ARG A 55 -5.65 -12.59 6.10
N ILE A 56 -4.93 -13.10 7.11
CA ILE A 56 -5.00 -12.59 8.49
C ILE A 56 -4.52 -11.13 8.53
N ASN A 57 -3.45 -10.80 7.80
CA ASN A 57 -2.94 -9.44 7.70
C ASN A 57 -3.99 -8.49 7.06
N ARG A 58 -4.70 -8.91 6.00
CA ARG A 58 -5.81 -8.11 5.43
C ARG A 58 -6.95 -7.92 6.44
N SER A 59 -7.25 -8.96 7.21
CA SER A 59 -8.25 -8.87 8.28
C SER A 59 -7.82 -7.93 9.41
N PHE A 60 -6.52 -7.90 9.73
CA PHE A 60 -5.95 -6.94 10.67
C PHE A 60 -6.08 -5.50 10.14
N LEU A 61 -5.65 -5.24 8.89
CA LEU A 61 -5.77 -3.93 8.25
C LEU A 61 -7.21 -3.40 8.32
N ARG A 62 -8.19 -4.25 7.98
CA ARG A 62 -9.61 -3.87 8.07
C ARG A 62 -9.98 -3.43 9.49
N ARG A 63 -9.60 -4.20 10.52
CA ARG A 63 -9.93 -3.85 11.91
C ARG A 63 -9.22 -2.58 12.36
N ALA A 64 -7.95 -2.40 11.97
CA ALA A 64 -7.17 -1.21 12.29
C ALA A 64 -7.80 0.05 11.68
N VAL A 65 -8.17 0.01 10.40
CA VAL A 65 -8.84 1.13 9.73
C VAL A 65 -10.17 1.47 10.40
N LEU A 66 -11.03 0.48 10.67
CA LEU A 66 -12.31 0.72 11.35
C LEU A 66 -12.11 1.30 12.76
N PHE A 67 -11.17 0.77 13.52
CA PHE A 67 -10.82 1.31 14.84
C PHE A 67 -10.39 2.78 14.76
N MET A 68 -9.55 3.12 13.79
CA MET A 68 -9.11 4.51 13.59
C MET A 68 -10.28 5.43 13.19
N VAL A 69 -11.17 4.96 12.30
CA VAL A 69 -12.38 5.72 11.93
C VAL A 69 -13.28 5.95 13.14
N ASP A 70 -13.51 4.92 13.95
CA ASP A 70 -14.28 5.01 15.20
C ASP A 70 -13.62 5.95 16.22
N SER A 71 -12.27 6.04 16.19
CA SER A 71 -11.47 6.96 17.01
C SER A 71 -11.45 8.41 16.47
N GLY A 72 -12.16 8.70 15.37
CA GLY A 72 -12.25 10.04 14.78
C GLY A 72 -11.27 10.35 13.67
N ILE A 73 -10.41 9.40 13.26
CA ILE A 73 -9.51 9.57 12.12
C ILE A 73 -10.32 9.59 10.82
N ARG A 74 -10.02 10.57 9.96
CA ARG A 74 -10.67 10.74 8.64
C ARG A 74 -9.67 10.86 7.51
N GLN A 75 -8.39 10.72 7.80
CA GLN A 75 -7.30 10.84 6.85
C GLN A 75 -6.34 9.68 7.01
N PHE A 76 -5.95 9.06 5.91
CA PHE A 76 -5.09 7.88 5.90
C PHE A 76 -3.95 8.06 4.89
N LEU A 77 -2.74 7.76 5.33
CA LEU A 77 -1.55 7.64 4.50
C LEU A 77 -1.13 6.17 4.50
N ASP A 78 -1.44 5.46 3.42
CA ASP A 78 -1.15 4.02 3.26
C ASP A 78 0.13 3.82 2.46
N ILE A 79 1.20 3.45 3.15
CA ILE A 79 2.57 3.43 2.66
C ILE A 79 3.02 1.99 2.39
N GLY A 80 3.39 1.71 1.14
CA GLY A 80 3.60 0.34 0.67
C GLY A 80 2.26 -0.38 0.50
N SER A 81 1.28 0.30 -0.10
CA SER A 81 -0.09 -0.16 -0.21
C SER A 81 -0.26 -1.47 -1.01
N GLY A 82 0.68 -1.76 -1.89
CA GLY A 82 0.63 -2.93 -2.76
C GLY A 82 -0.44 -2.83 -3.85
N ILE A 83 -0.65 -3.95 -4.55
CA ILE A 83 -1.70 -4.04 -5.57
C ILE A 83 -3.06 -4.11 -4.87
N PRO A 84 -4.02 -3.25 -5.26
CA PRO A 84 -5.35 -3.29 -4.69
C PRO A 84 -6.06 -4.58 -5.11
N THR A 85 -6.49 -5.36 -4.12
CA THR A 85 -7.22 -6.62 -4.32
C THR A 85 -8.59 -6.53 -3.68
N VAL A 86 -8.79 -7.07 -2.48
CA VAL A 86 -10.06 -7.05 -1.75
C VAL A 86 -9.89 -6.28 -0.45
N GLY A 87 -10.85 -5.41 -0.14
CA GLY A 87 -10.88 -4.65 1.11
C GLY A 87 -9.77 -3.60 1.15
N ASN A 88 -9.74 -2.71 0.18
CA ASN A 88 -8.83 -1.59 0.12
C ASN A 88 -9.17 -0.55 1.20
N VAL A 89 -8.19 0.22 1.64
CA VAL A 89 -8.38 1.19 2.75
C VAL A 89 -9.51 2.17 2.45
N HIS A 90 -9.60 2.71 1.21
CA HIS A 90 -10.69 3.62 0.83
C HIS A 90 -12.07 2.94 0.89
N GLU A 91 -12.19 1.68 0.47
CA GLU A 91 -13.47 0.96 0.52
C GLU A 91 -13.93 0.74 1.97
N ILE A 92 -12.98 0.41 2.86
CA ILE A 92 -13.27 0.19 4.29
C ILE A 92 -13.62 1.51 4.98
N ALA A 93 -12.75 2.51 4.83
CA ALA A 93 -12.87 3.79 5.52
C ALA A 93 -14.10 4.58 5.03
N GLN A 94 -14.27 4.72 3.70
CA GLN A 94 -15.38 5.50 3.12
C GLN A 94 -16.75 4.82 3.24
N ARG A 95 -16.78 3.49 3.44
CA ARG A 95 -18.03 2.80 3.83
C ARG A 95 -18.44 3.12 5.25
N ALA A 96 -17.47 3.29 6.17
CA ALA A 96 -17.73 3.66 7.55
C ALA A 96 -18.02 5.18 7.68
N ASP A 97 -17.26 6.00 6.97
CA ASP A 97 -17.48 7.45 6.86
C ASP A 97 -17.04 7.95 5.48
N PRO A 98 -17.99 8.43 4.63
CA PRO A 98 -17.71 8.90 3.28
C PRO A 98 -16.73 10.08 3.18
N GLU A 99 -16.50 10.82 4.28
CA GLU A 99 -15.56 11.94 4.32
C GLU A 99 -14.09 11.51 4.43
N CYS A 100 -13.81 10.22 4.62
CA CYS A 100 -12.46 9.71 4.72
C CYS A 100 -11.65 9.97 3.45
N ARG A 101 -10.41 10.42 3.63
CA ARG A 101 -9.44 10.72 2.58
C ARG A 101 -8.26 9.78 2.67
N ILE A 102 -7.82 9.25 1.54
CA ILE A 102 -6.78 8.23 1.50
C ILE A 102 -5.72 8.57 0.45
N VAL A 103 -4.45 8.60 0.87
CA VAL A 103 -3.31 8.63 -0.02
C VAL A 103 -2.63 7.28 0.01
N TYR A 104 -2.53 6.64 -1.14
CA TYR A 104 -1.78 5.41 -1.36
C TYR A 104 -0.38 5.71 -1.88
N ILE A 105 0.62 5.11 -1.29
CA ILE A 105 2.02 5.21 -1.73
C ILE A 105 2.53 3.82 -2.04
N ASP A 106 2.99 3.60 -3.27
CA ASP A 106 3.73 2.41 -3.63
C ASP A 106 4.78 2.72 -4.70
N LYS A 107 5.88 1.97 -4.70
CA LYS A 107 6.91 2.09 -5.74
C LYS A 107 6.63 1.24 -6.97
N GLU A 108 5.76 0.22 -6.82
CA GLU A 108 5.42 -0.70 -7.90
C GLU A 108 4.48 -0.05 -8.90
N PRO A 109 4.89 0.12 -10.17
CA PRO A 109 4.06 0.79 -11.18
C PRO A 109 2.71 0.13 -11.40
N ILE A 110 2.64 -1.22 -11.32
CA ILE A 110 1.39 -1.96 -11.48
C ILE A 110 0.43 -1.65 -10.34
N ALA A 111 0.93 -1.58 -9.10
CA ALA A 111 0.11 -1.23 -7.94
C ALA A 111 -0.53 0.15 -8.12
N VAL A 112 0.26 1.14 -8.52
CA VAL A 112 -0.23 2.51 -8.75
C VAL A 112 -1.22 2.55 -9.92
N ALA A 113 -0.90 1.94 -11.06
CA ALA A 113 -1.79 1.94 -12.23
C ALA A 113 -3.15 1.28 -11.94
N HIS A 114 -3.17 0.19 -11.16
CA HIS A 114 -4.42 -0.44 -10.73
C HIS A 114 -5.17 0.41 -9.71
N SER A 115 -4.48 1.03 -8.77
CA SER A 115 -5.10 1.98 -7.83
C SER A 115 -5.76 3.13 -8.58
N ASP A 116 -5.08 3.74 -9.55
CA ASP A 116 -5.63 4.82 -10.38
C ASP A 116 -6.90 4.40 -11.13
N LEU A 117 -6.94 3.15 -11.61
CA LEU A 117 -8.15 2.62 -12.27
C LEU A 117 -9.32 2.47 -11.31
N LEU A 118 -9.08 1.96 -10.10
CA LEU A 118 -10.12 1.76 -9.08
C LEU A 118 -10.60 3.08 -8.46
N LEU A 119 -9.74 4.07 -8.40
CA LEU A 119 -10.04 5.37 -7.81
C LEU A 119 -10.70 6.35 -8.79
N LYS A 120 -10.96 5.95 -10.04
CA LYS A 120 -11.67 6.80 -11.00
C LYS A 120 -13.01 7.27 -10.46
N GLY A 121 -13.18 8.60 -10.37
CA GLY A 121 -14.39 9.23 -9.83
C GLY A 121 -14.42 9.33 -8.29
N ASN A 122 -13.34 8.97 -7.60
CA ASN A 122 -13.18 9.18 -6.18
C ASN A 122 -12.20 10.34 -5.94
N ASP A 123 -12.72 11.51 -5.67
CA ASP A 123 -11.94 12.74 -5.40
C ASP A 123 -11.32 12.78 -3.99
N ARG A 124 -11.60 11.78 -3.16
CA ARG A 124 -11.08 11.63 -1.80
C ARG A 124 -10.01 10.54 -1.67
N ALA A 125 -9.53 10.00 -2.76
CA ALA A 125 -8.43 9.03 -2.72
C ALA A 125 -7.52 9.21 -3.93
N VAL A 126 -6.21 9.06 -3.72
CA VAL A 126 -5.18 9.18 -4.76
C VAL A 126 -4.10 8.13 -4.56
N ALA A 127 -3.53 7.64 -5.66
CA ALA A 127 -2.34 6.81 -5.64
C ALA A 127 -1.12 7.58 -6.18
N ILE A 128 0.02 7.37 -5.52
CA ILE A 128 1.26 8.08 -5.82
C ILE A 128 2.39 7.07 -5.92
N ARG A 129 3.12 7.12 -7.03
CA ARG A 129 4.31 6.31 -7.20
C ARG A 129 5.49 6.95 -6.47
N ALA A 130 5.88 6.35 -5.33
CA ALA A 130 7.05 6.78 -4.57
C ALA A 130 7.62 5.64 -3.73
N ASP A 131 8.90 5.72 -3.41
CA ASP A 131 9.56 4.78 -2.49
C ASP A 131 9.39 5.26 -1.04
N LEU A 132 8.87 4.40 -0.18
CA LEU A 132 8.63 4.70 1.24
C LEU A 132 9.90 5.16 1.99
N ARG A 133 11.11 4.78 1.50
CA ARG A 133 12.38 5.22 2.07
C ARG A 133 12.65 6.70 1.83
N GLN A 134 12.04 7.28 0.83
CA GLN A 134 12.16 8.69 0.45
C GLN A 134 11.05 9.52 1.11
N SER A 135 10.95 9.46 2.45
CA SER A 135 9.87 10.09 3.20
C SER A 135 9.69 11.59 2.90
N ALA A 136 10.79 12.32 2.69
CA ALA A 136 10.73 13.73 2.31
C ALA A 136 10.06 13.96 0.94
N GLN A 137 10.31 13.07 -0.02
CA GLN A 137 9.66 13.13 -1.34
C GLN A 137 8.17 12.79 -1.23
N VAL A 138 7.81 11.76 -0.45
CA VAL A 138 6.41 11.37 -0.20
C VAL A 138 5.65 12.51 0.45
N LEU A 139 6.16 13.05 1.56
CA LEU A 139 5.50 14.10 2.33
C LEU A 139 5.47 15.45 1.59
N GLY A 140 6.43 15.69 0.69
CA GLY A 140 6.50 16.91 -0.13
C GLY A 140 5.73 16.83 -1.47
N ASP A 141 5.12 15.69 -1.81
CA ASP A 141 4.30 15.59 -3.03
C ASP A 141 3.03 16.44 -2.85
N SER A 142 2.76 17.32 -3.82
CA SER A 142 1.62 18.25 -3.74
C SER A 142 0.28 17.53 -3.56
N ARG A 143 0.09 16.35 -4.18
CA ARG A 143 -1.13 15.54 -4.07
C ARG A 143 -1.38 15.04 -2.65
N VAL A 144 -0.32 14.82 -1.86
CA VAL A 144 -0.43 14.49 -0.43
C VAL A 144 -0.97 15.69 0.33
N GLY A 145 -0.38 16.88 0.14
CA GLY A 145 -0.81 18.10 0.81
C GLY A 145 -2.18 18.62 0.35
N ASP A 146 -2.57 18.34 -0.91
CA ASP A 146 -3.89 18.72 -1.44
C ASP A 146 -5.01 17.87 -0.80
N LEU A 147 -4.70 16.63 -0.41
CA LEU A 147 -5.70 15.71 0.10
C LEU A 147 -5.67 15.56 1.63
N LEU A 148 -4.50 15.60 2.25
CA LEU A 148 -4.31 15.44 3.69
C LEU A 148 -3.93 16.77 4.36
N ASP A 149 -4.58 17.04 5.46
CA ASP A 149 -4.28 18.17 6.36
C ASP A 149 -3.44 17.67 7.54
N PHE A 150 -2.14 17.95 7.54
CA PHE A 150 -1.21 17.55 8.60
C PHE A 150 -1.44 18.30 9.93
N GLY A 151 -2.28 19.33 9.95
CA GLY A 151 -2.79 19.95 11.17
C GLY A 151 -3.92 19.17 11.87
N ARG A 152 -4.30 18.02 11.32
CA ARG A 152 -5.32 17.12 11.87
C ARG A 152 -4.78 15.70 11.99
N PRO A 153 -5.31 14.85 12.90
CA PRO A 153 -4.85 13.48 13.06
C PRO A 153 -4.94 12.64 11.79
N ILE A 154 -3.91 11.84 11.53
CA ILE A 154 -3.76 10.97 10.35
C ILE A 154 -3.52 9.54 10.81
N GLY A 155 -4.16 8.57 10.18
CA GLY A 155 -3.81 7.15 10.28
C GLY A 155 -2.68 6.83 9.30
N VAL A 156 -1.48 6.54 9.81
CA VAL A 156 -0.32 6.13 8.99
C VAL A 156 -0.25 4.62 8.98
N LEU A 157 -0.35 4.02 7.80
CA LEU A 157 -0.36 2.59 7.60
C LEU A 157 0.94 2.13 6.93
N LEU A 158 1.65 1.20 7.55
CA LEU A 158 2.86 0.54 7.05
C LEU A 158 2.69 -0.97 7.18
N VAL A 159 1.58 -1.48 6.65
CA VAL A 159 1.12 -2.85 6.88
C VAL A 159 1.78 -3.81 5.89
N ALA A 160 2.56 -4.77 6.41
CA ALA A 160 3.35 -5.73 5.62
C ALA A 160 4.34 -5.08 4.63
N ALA A 161 4.89 -3.91 4.97
CA ALA A 161 5.86 -3.18 4.14
C ALA A 161 7.29 -3.21 4.71
N LEU A 162 7.44 -3.00 6.02
CA LEU A 162 8.76 -2.76 6.65
C LEU A 162 9.71 -3.96 6.57
N HIS A 163 9.23 -5.19 6.55
CA HIS A 163 10.10 -6.38 6.45
C HIS A 163 10.79 -6.53 5.08
N PHE A 164 10.44 -5.69 4.10
CA PHE A 164 11.17 -5.58 2.83
C PHE A 164 12.27 -4.51 2.84
N ILE A 165 12.42 -3.79 3.97
CA ILE A 165 13.44 -2.74 4.12
C ILE A 165 14.63 -3.37 4.84
N ALA A 166 15.81 -3.28 4.24
CA ALA A 166 17.03 -3.78 4.86
C ALA A 166 17.43 -2.91 6.07
N ASP A 167 18.05 -3.51 7.08
CA ASP A 167 18.52 -2.77 8.27
C ASP A 167 19.43 -1.60 7.90
N ALA A 168 20.23 -1.74 6.82
CA ALA A 168 21.10 -0.68 6.31
C ALA A 168 20.34 0.56 5.78
N ASP A 169 19.06 0.41 5.45
CA ASP A 169 18.16 1.50 5.01
C ASP A 169 17.47 2.22 6.20
N ASP A 170 17.82 1.85 7.44
CA ASP A 170 17.30 2.46 8.66
C ASP A 170 15.75 2.48 8.73
N PRO A 171 15.10 1.32 8.83
CA PRO A 171 13.63 1.24 8.88
C PRO A 171 13.04 2.00 10.08
N ALA A 172 13.74 2.04 11.22
CA ALA A 172 13.29 2.81 12.39
C ALA A 172 13.29 4.32 12.11
N GLY A 173 14.33 4.84 11.47
CA GLY A 173 14.41 6.25 11.08
C GLY A 173 13.39 6.58 9.98
N ILE A 174 13.06 5.64 9.08
CA ILE A 174 11.98 5.84 8.11
C ILE A 174 10.65 6.04 8.84
N VAL A 175 10.30 5.16 9.77
CA VAL A 175 9.08 5.28 10.57
C VAL A 175 9.06 6.59 11.37
N ALA A 176 10.16 6.92 12.04
CA ALA A 176 10.28 8.15 12.82
C ALA A 176 9.97 9.41 11.98
N ARG A 177 10.50 9.48 10.74
CA ARG A 177 10.23 10.62 9.84
C ARG A 177 8.77 10.78 9.46
N TYR A 178 8.02 9.69 9.29
CA TYR A 178 6.57 9.77 9.05
C TYR A 178 5.81 10.16 10.32
N LEU A 179 6.22 9.67 11.49
CA LEU A 179 5.61 10.02 12.77
C LEU A 179 5.87 11.48 13.15
N ASP A 180 7.06 12.01 12.86
CA ASP A 180 7.40 13.42 13.11
C ASP A 180 6.59 14.40 12.24
N ALA A 181 6.05 13.94 11.11
CA ALA A 181 5.25 14.74 10.22
C ALA A 181 3.78 14.86 10.64
N VAL A 182 3.28 13.97 11.48
CA VAL A 182 1.87 13.95 11.89
C VAL A 182 1.69 14.49 13.30
N MET A 183 0.54 15.09 13.55
CA MET A 183 0.28 15.70 14.85
C MET A 183 -0.10 14.66 15.94
N PRO A 184 0.02 15.00 17.23
CA PRO A 184 -0.47 14.19 18.33
C PRO A 184 -1.94 13.79 18.16
N GLY A 185 -2.29 12.53 18.48
CA GLY A 185 -3.60 11.95 18.25
C GLY A 185 -3.70 11.20 16.90
N SER A 186 -2.62 11.19 16.10
CA SER A 186 -2.48 10.29 14.94
C SER A 186 -2.18 8.86 15.40
N TYR A 187 -2.41 7.89 14.50
CA TYR A 187 -2.18 6.47 14.76
C TYR A 187 -1.18 5.89 13.76
#